data_7980bd6b7e848a96dcbef684c6379da3
#
_entry.id   7980bd6b7e848a96dcbef684c6379da3
#
_cell.length_a   1.000
_cell.length_b   1.000
_cell.length_c   1.000
_cell.angle_alpha   90.00
_cell.angle_beta   90.00
_cell.angle_gamma   90.00
#
_symmetry.space_group_name_H-M   'P 1'
#
loop_
_entity.id
_entity.type
_entity.pdbx_description
1 polymer ?
#
loop_
_entity_poly.entity_id
_entity_poly.type
_entity_poly.pdbx_seq_one_letter_code
_entity_poly.pdbx_strand_id
1 'polypeptide(L)'
;MIYVKIGETMIPATVNGYRRDPKWNHRDVEEVTITATAEEVATLFPDGVDWDLVQTFDPYLDEETGEIIQPEPIIKNHGEFCVSGDVIDHRNGTVTIRMGKILSAELLAIITGGN
;
A
#
# COMPACT_ATOMS: atom_id res chain seq x y z
N MET A 1 -4.22 13.63 -2.13
CA MET A 1 -4.74 12.39 -2.73
C MET A 1 -3.76 11.25 -2.44
N ILE A 2 -4.24 10.06 -2.22
CA ILE A 2 -3.41 8.91 -1.88
C ILE A 2 -3.31 7.97 -3.07
N TYR A 3 -2.08 7.51 -3.32
CA TYR A 3 -1.78 6.53 -4.37
C TYR A 3 -0.92 5.42 -3.80
N VAL A 4 -1.02 4.23 -4.37
CA VAL A 4 0.00 3.21 -4.22
C VAL A 4 0.87 3.23 -5.48
N LYS A 5 2.19 3.11 -5.30
CA LYS A 5 3.14 3.06 -6.40
C LYS A 5 3.86 1.72 -6.37
N ILE A 6 3.76 1.00 -7.49
CA ILE A 6 4.44 -0.28 -7.68
C ILE A 6 5.25 -0.17 -8.96
N GLY A 7 6.58 -0.17 -8.83
CA GLY A 7 7.46 0.13 -9.94
C GLY A 7 7.18 1.55 -10.47
N GLU A 8 6.84 1.68 -11.73
CA GLU A 8 6.51 2.96 -12.37
C GLU A 8 5.00 3.26 -12.34
N THR A 9 4.18 2.34 -11.82
CA THR A 9 2.72 2.46 -11.87
C THR A 9 2.21 3.14 -10.60
N MET A 10 1.45 4.22 -10.75
CA MET A 10 0.74 4.90 -9.66
C MET A 10 -0.76 4.67 -9.79
N ILE A 11 -1.38 4.21 -8.72
CA ILE A 11 -2.80 3.83 -8.71
C ILE A 11 -3.48 4.56 -7.54
N PRO A 12 -4.55 5.34 -7.81
CA PRO A 12 -5.33 5.94 -6.72
C PRO A 12 -5.86 4.87 -5.78
N ALA A 13 -5.70 5.08 -4.48
CA ALA A 13 -6.06 4.08 -3.49
C ALA A 13 -6.54 4.71 -2.19
N THR A 14 -7.27 3.92 -1.41
CA THR A 14 -7.53 4.19 0.00
C THR A 14 -6.75 3.14 0.80
N VAL A 15 -6.01 3.58 1.82
CA VAL A 15 -5.21 2.69 2.63
C VAL A 15 -5.57 2.87 4.10
N ASN A 16 -5.96 1.77 4.75
CA ASN A 16 -6.28 1.74 6.18
C ASN A 16 -5.38 0.74 6.88
N GLY A 17 -4.83 1.15 8.03
CA GLY A 17 -3.93 0.30 8.80
C GLY A 17 -4.62 -0.36 10.00
N TYR A 18 -4.25 -1.59 10.27
CA TYR A 18 -4.61 -2.32 11.48
C TYR A 18 -3.35 -2.78 12.19
N ARG A 19 -3.31 -2.61 13.50
CA ARG A 19 -2.19 -3.09 14.30
C ARG A 19 -2.55 -4.41 14.96
N ARG A 20 -1.62 -5.37 14.89
CA ARG A 20 -1.71 -6.64 15.59
C ARG A 20 -3.01 -7.40 15.34
N ASP A 21 -3.24 -7.77 14.09
CA ASP A 21 -4.39 -8.59 13.74
C ASP A 21 -4.26 -9.98 14.42
N PRO A 22 -5.09 -10.29 15.44
CA PRO A 22 -4.98 -11.55 16.17
C PRO A 22 -5.31 -12.78 15.31
N LYS A 23 -6.03 -12.59 14.22
CA LYS A 23 -6.39 -13.67 13.30
C LYS A 23 -5.28 -13.97 12.30
N TRP A 24 -4.24 -13.13 12.26
CA TRP A 24 -3.13 -13.27 11.32
C TRP A 24 -1.79 -13.10 12.04
N ASN A 25 -1.58 -13.93 13.06
CA ASN A 25 -0.32 -13.98 13.83
C ASN A 25 0.07 -12.65 14.47
N HIS A 26 -0.91 -11.82 14.85
CA HIS A 26 -0.70 -10.50 15.47
C HIS A 26 0.19 -9.56 14.64
N ARG A 27 0.24 -9.74 13.33
CA ARG A 27 0.97 -8.84 12.43
C ARG A 27 0.20 -7.56 12.17
N ASP A 28 0.91 -6.49 11.89
CA ASP A 28 0.30 -5.26 11.41
C ASP A 28 -0.15 -5.48 9.96
N VAL A 29 -1.25 -4.85 9.58
CA VAL A 29 -1.87 -5.01 8.25
C VAL A 29 -2.21 -3.66 7.67
N GLU A 30 -1.94 -3.49 6.37
CA GLU A 30 -2.44 -2.35 5.59
C GLU A 30 -3.50 -2.88 4.62
N GLU A 31 -4.71 -2.31 4.67
CA GLU A 31 -5.77 -2.65 3.73
C GLU A 31 -5.81 -1.63 2.61
N VAL A 32 -5.52 -2.08 1.40
CA VAL A 32 -5.45 -1.24 0.20
C VAL A 32 -6.69 -1.48 -0.65
N THR A 33 -7.47 -0.42 -0.88
CA THR A 33 -8.67 -0.46 -1.71
C THR A 33 -8.46 0.33 -2.99
N ILE A 34 -8.66 -0.31 -4.12
CA ILE A 34 -8.51 0.31 -5.44
C ILE A 34 -9.69 -0.03 -6.34
N THR A 35 -9.89 0.79 -7.39
CA THR A 35 -10.88 0.52 -8.43
C THR A 35 -10.23 -0.41 -9.45
N ALA A 36 -10.54 -1.70 -9.35
CA ALA A 36 -9.96 -2.76 -10.18
C ALA A 36 -10.75 -4.05 -9.98
N THR A 37 -10.42 -5.08 -10.73
CA THR A 37 -10.95 -6.44 -10.50
C THR A 37 -10.10 -7.15 -9.44
N ALA A 38 -10.66 -8.18 -8.83
CA ALA A 38 -9.93 -9.01 -7.85
C ALA A 38 -8.68 -9.64 -8.49
N GLU A 39 -8.78 -10.06 -9.74
CA GLU A 39 -7.65 -10.63 -10.48
C GLU A 39 -6.54 -9.61 -10.70
N GLU A 40 -6.88 -8.39 -11.09
CA GLU A 40 -5.90 -7.31 -11.27
C GLU A 40 -5.19 -6.98 -9.96
N VAL A 41 -5.93 -6.90 -8.86
CA VAL A 41 -5.38 -6.61 -7.52
C VAL A 41 -4.42 -7.72 -7.09
N ALA A 42 -4.81 -8.98 -7.27
CA ALA A 42 -3.96 -10.12 -6.93
C ALA A 42 -2.65 -10.10 -7.74
N THR A 43 -2.70 -9.66 -8.99
CA THR A 43 -1.52 -9.53 -9.84
C THR A 43 -0.60 -8.39 -9.40
N LEU A 44 -1.18 -7.27 -8.97
CA LEU A 44 -0.42 -6.10 -8.53
C LEU A 44 0.29 -6.30 -7.19
N PHE A 45 -0.29 -7.09 -6.30
CA PHE A 45 0.21 -7.29 -4.94
C PHE A 45 0.55 -8.75 -4.65
N PRO A 46 1.52 -9.34 -5.36
CA PRO A 46 1.99 -10.69 -5.03
C PRO A 46 2.82 -10.67 -3.74
N ASP A 47 3.02 -11.83 -3.13
CA ASP A 47 3.94 -11.95 -1.99
C ASP A 47 5.31 -11.38 -2.35
N GLY A 48 5.88 -10.60 -1.46
CA GLY A 48 7.18 -9.98 -1.65
C GLY A 48 7.14 -8.68 -2.46
N VAL A 49 5.96 -8.17 -2.78
CA VAL A 49 5.83 -6.92 -3.53
C VAL A 49 6.48 -5.75 -2.77
N ASP A 50 7.23 -4.93 -3.49
CA ASP A 50 7.75 -3.67 -2.97
C ASP A 50 6.86 -2.55 -3.47
N TRP A 51 6.27 -1.78 -2.56
CA TRP A 51 5.35 -0.73 -2.92
C TRP A 51 5.52 0.50 -2.04
N ASP A 52 5.16 1.65 -2.59
CA ASP A 52 5.21 2.92 -1.89
C ASP A 52 3.80 3.47 -1.71
N LEU A 53 3.60 4.14 -0.57
CA LEU A 53 2.44 4.98 -0.34
C LEU A 53 2.83 6.40 -0.71
N VAL A 54 2.06 7.01 -1.62
CA VAL A 54 2.33 8.36 -2.11
C VAL A 54 1.15 9.25 -1.76
N GLN A 55 1.44 10.34 -1.07
CA GLN A 55 0.42 11.37 -0.77
C GLN A 55 0.77 12.63 -1.55
N THR A 56 -0.19 13.10 -2.35
CA THR A 56 -0.05 14.33 -3.12
C THR A 56 -0.94 15.42 -2.51
N PHE A 57 -0.59 16.66 -2.79
CA PHE A 57 -1.29 17.83 -2.28
C PHE A 57 -1.66 18.75 -3.43
N ASP A 58 -2.77 19.47 -3.29
CA ASP A 58 -3.18 20.45 -4.28
C ASP A 58 -2.28 21.69 -4.21
N PRO A 59 -2.05 22.35 -5.36
CA PRO A 59 -1.33 23.61 -5.36
C PRO A 59 -2.13 24.68 -4.61
N TYR A 60 -1.43 25.62 -4.01
CA TYR A 60 -2.06 26.73 -3.30
C TYR A 60 -1.37 28.06 -3.63
N LEU A 61 -2.09 29.14 -3.41
CA LEU A 61 -1.57 30.48 -3.61
C LEU A 61 -0.85 30.96 -2.36
N ASP A 62 0.40 31.37 -2.50
CA ASP A 62 1.12 32.10 -1.43
C ASP A 62 0.68 33.57 -1.50
N GLU A 63 -0.08 34.01 -0.51
CA GLU A 63 -0.63 35.38 -0.45
C GLU A 63 0.45 36.44 -0.28
N GLU A 64 1.60 36.10 0.28
CA GLU A 64 2.70 37.04 0.47
C GLU A 64 3.47 37.33 -0.82
N THR A 65 3.70 36.30 -1.63
CA THR A 65 4.49 36.43 -2.86
C THR A 65 3.64 36.46 -4.12
N GLY A 66 2.38 36.06 -4.05
CA GLY A 66 1.49 35.91 -5.20
C GLY A 66 1.83 34.71 -6.10
N GLU A 67 2.72 33.84 -5.65
CA GLU A 67 3.12 32.65 -6.40
C GLU A 67 2.22 31.46 -6.11
N ILE A 68 2.07 30.59 -7.12
CA ILE A 68 1.42 29.29 -6.94
C ILE A 68 2.47 28.31 -6.47
N ILE A 69 2.22 27.74 -5.29
CA ILE A 69 3.11 26.75 -4.68
C ILE A 69 2.54 25.37 -4.94
N GLN A 70 3.37 24.48 -5.52
CA GLN A 70 3.06 23.05 -5.66
C GLN A 70 3.84 22.28 -4.60
N PRO A 71 3.17 21.78 -3.55
CA PRO A 71 3.87 20.99 -2.54
C PRO A 71 4.42 19.70 -3.13
N GLU A 72 5.59 19.28 -2.65
CA GLU A 72 6.15 18.00 -3.05
C GLU A 72 5.35 16.85 -2.44
N PRO A 73 5.21 15.72 -3.16
CA PRO A 73 4.53 14.57 -2.60
C PRO A 73 5.33 13.96 -1.44
N ILE A 74 4.60 13.36 -0.50
CA ILE A 74 5.21 12.56 0.55
C ILE A 74 5.20 11.11 0.07
N ILE A 75 6.37 10.48 0.04
CA ILE A 75 6.54 9.10 -0.41
C ILE A 75 7.08 8.29 0.75
N LYS A 76 6.37 7.21 1.11
CA LYS A 76 6.80 6.28 2.15
C LYS A 76 6.84 4.87 1.58
N ASN A 77 7.98 4.21 1.73
CA ASN A 77 8.08 2.80 1.33
C ASN A 77 7.31 1.92 2.32
N HIS A 78 6.45 1.07 1.78
CA HIS A 78 5.67 0.08 2.52
C HIS A 78 6.05 -1.35 2.14
N GLY A 79 7.28 -1.56 1.67
CA GLY A 79 7.78 -2.87 1.28
C GLY A 79 7.80 -3.91 2.39
N GLU A 80 7.75 -3.49 3.67
CA GLU A 80 7.62 -4.43 4.79
C GLU A 80 6.22 -5.05 4.88
N PHE A 81 5.19 -4.41 4.27
CA PHE A 81 3.84 -4.95 4.15
C PHE A 81 3.73 -5.74 2.85
N CYS A 82 4.46 -6.83 2.76
CA CYS A 82 4.64 -7.61 1.52
C CYS A 82 4.02 -9.00 1.57
N VAL A 83 3.29 -9.34 2.64
CA VAL A 83 2.62 -10.63 2.74
C VAL A 83 1.18 -10.46 2.24
N SER A 84 0.87 -11.06 1.10
CA SER A 84 -0.47 -10.97 0.50
C SER A 84 -1.47 -11.80 1.28
N GLY A 85 -2.55 -11.16 1.70
CA GLY A 85 -3.64 -11.79 2.43
C GLY A 85 -4.92 -11.85 1.59
N ASP A 86 -6.07 -11.72 2.28
CA ASP A 86 -7.37 -11.83 1.65
C ASP A 86 -7.61 -10.72 0.63
N VAL A 87 -8.24 -11.10 -0.48
CA VAL A 87 -8.74 -10.17 -1.50
C VAL A 87 -10.26 -10.11 -1.35
N ILE A 88 -10.77 -8.90 -1.12
CA ILE A 88 -12.20 -8.69 -0.88
C ILE A 88 -12.78 -7.89 -2.04
N ASP A 89 -13.62 -8.54 -2.84
CA ASP A 89 -14.34 -7.87 -3.92
C ASP A 89 -15.66 -7.32 -3.36
N HIS A 90 -15.78 -5.99 -3.36
CA HIS A 90 -16.98 -5.32 -2.84
C HIS A 90 -18.14 -5.31 -3.82
N ARG A 91 -17.95 -5.85 -5.04
CA ARG A 91 -18.96 -5.93 -6.10
C ARG A 91 -19.53 -4.57 -6.52
N ASN A 92 -18.74 -3.52 -6.32
CA ASN A 92 -19.09 -2.14 -6.70
C ASN A 92 -18.01 -1.50 -7.56
N GLY A 93 -17.09 -2.31 -8.12
CA GLY A 93 -15.96 -1.83 -8.88
C GLY A 93 -14.69 -1.61 -8.06
N THR A 94 -14.76 -1.75 -6.73
CA THR A 94 -13.61 -1.63 -5.85
C THR A 94 -13.26 -2.97 -5.22
N VAL A 95 -11.97 -3.16 -4.96
CA VAL A 95 -11.43 -4.38 -4.35
C VAL A 95 -10.41 -3.98 -3.29
N THR A 96 -10.47 -4.63 -2.14
CA THR A 96 -9.51 -4.45 -1.05
C THR A 96 -8.59 -5.66 -0.97
N ILE A 97 -7.29 -5.43 -0.89
CA ILE A 97 -6.32 -6.47 -0.54
C ILE A 97 -5.69 -6.13 0.81
N ARG A 98 -5.54 -7.15 1.65
CA ARG A 98 -4.89 -7.03 2.95
C ARG A 98 -3.42 -7.37 2.80
N MET A 99 -2.54 -6.38 3.04
CA MET A 99 -1.10 -6.56 2.97
C MET A 99 -0.53 -6.60 4.38
N GLY A 100 -0.03 -7.75 4.78
CA GLY A 100 0.51 -7.96 6.11
C GLY A 100 1.99 -7.64 6.20
N LYS A 101 2.41 -7.10 7.35
CA LYS A 101 3.82 -6.86 7.64
C LYS A 101 4.53 -8.20 7.80
N ILE A 102 5.69 -8.33 7.16
CA ILE A 102 6.49 -9.54 7.27
C ILE A 102 7.00 -9.70 8.72
N LEU A 103 6.87 -10.90 9.26
CA LEU A 103 7.32 -11.20 10.61
C LEU A 103 8.82 -11.55 10.60
N SER A 104 9.49 -11.34 11.73
CA SER A 104 10.94 -11.60 11.85
C SER A 104 11.32 -13.04 11.48
N ALA A 105 10.51 -14.01 11.86
CA ALA A 105 10.74 -15.41 11.53
C ALA A 105 10.62 -15.68 10.02
N GLU A 106 9.65 -15.02 9.36
CA GLU A 106 9.46 -15.12 7.92
C GLU A 106 10.63 -14.48 7.15
N LEU A 107 11.05 -13.30 7.62
CA LEU A 107 12.18 -12.60 7.04
C LEU A 107 13.48 -13.40 7.17
N LEU A 108 13.70 -14.01 8.33
CA LEU A 108 14.87 -14.86 8.57
C LEU A 108 14.86 -16.08 7.62
N ALA A 109 13.71 -16.68 7.40
CA ALA A 109 13.57 -17.79 6.46
C ALA A 109 13.96 -17.40 5.03
N ILE A 110 13.57 -16.19 4.60
CA ILE A 110 13.95 -15.66 3.28
C ILE A 110 15.46 -15.45 3.19
N ILE A 111 16.07 -14.84 4.23
CA ILE A 111 17.51 -14.55 4.28
C ILE A 111 18.34 -15.85 4.27
N THR A 112 17.86 -16.89 4.94
CA THR A 112 18.55 -18.18 5.01
C THR A 112 18.24 -19.11 3.83
N GLY A 113 17.54 -18.62 2.80
CA GLY A 113 17.18 -19.40 1.63
C GLY A 113 15.97 -20.29 1.83
N GLY A 114 15.16 -20.04 2.85
CA GLY A 114 13.92 -20.78 3.12
C GLY A 114 14.13 -22.16 3.76
N ASN A 115 15.31 -22.41 4.24
CA ASN A 115 15.66 -23.69 4.89
C ASN A 115 15.47 -23.63 6.40
#